data_5d16b6477a5245431cf1e910c91f32bd
#
_entry.id   5d16b6477a5245431cf1e910c91f32bd
#
_cell.length_a   1.000
_cell.length_b   1.000
_cell.length_c   1.000
_cell.angle_alpha   90.00
_cell.angle_beta   90.00
_cell.angle_gamma   90.00
#
_symmetry.space_group_name_H-M   'P 1'
#
loop_
_entity.id
_entity.type
_entity.pdbx_description
1 polymer ?
#
loop_
_entity_poly.entity_id
_entity_poly.type
_entity_poly.pdbx_seq_one_letter_code
_entity_poly.pdbx_strand_id
1 'polypeptide(L)'
;LTGSAGFDMYVFTGGAYSYAGSFIPPIDCKDSFKSEITLHDNSVRDITINFPLYNSVKTVRIGLEEGALLSCSDGYADKKPIVFYGSSITQGGCASRPGNSYQALISRRFNIDYFNFGFSGNALGEKTMADYIAALPMSLFFLDFDHNSPNAEHLKAHHESFFLNIREKNPDLPVIMATKTDIPRSPAAEKSNAAHRAVVYETYENAVKRGDRNVIFIDGATVF
;
A
#
# COMPACT_ATOMS: atom_id res chain seq x y z
N LEU A 1 -2.50 15.27 8.91
CA LEU A 1 -3.43 14.57 9.83
C LEU A 1 -4.51 13.76 9.10
N THR A 2 -5.02 14.24 7.95
CA THR A 2 -6.10 13.55 7.22
C THR A 2 -5.67 12.17 6.73
N GLY A 3 -4.44 12.00 6.24
CA GLY A 3 -3.93 10.71 5.79
C GLY A 3 -3.84 9.67 6.91
N SER A 4 -3.52 10.09 8.14
CA SER A 4 -3.37 9.18 9.27
C SER A 4 -4.68 8.87 10.00
N ALA A 5 -5.62 9.80 10.11
CA ALA A 5 -6.79 9.67 10.98
C ALA A 5 -8.13 9.96 10.30
N GLY A 6 -8.15 10.59 9.12
CA GLY A 6 -9.36 10.92 8.36
C GLY A 6 -9.71 9.88 7.32
N PHE A 7 -10.91 10.07 6.74
CA PHE A 7 -11.34 9.34 5.56
C PHE A 7 -11.35 10.29 4.37
N ASP A 8 -11.34 9.77 3.16
CA ASP A 8 -11.64 10.54 1.97
C ASP A 8 -12.59 9.79 1.04
N MET A 9 -13.25 10.54 0.18
CA MET A 9 -14.27 10.04 -0.73
C MET A 9 -13.91 10.37 -2.17
N TYR A 10 -14.03 9.37 -3.02
CA TYR A 10 -13.96 9.49 -4.47
C TYR A 10 -15.27 9.04 -5.10
N VAL A 11 -15.63 9.70 -6.18
CA VAL A 11 -16.80 9.38 -6.99
C VAL A 11 -16.33 8.95 -8.37
N PHE A 12 -16.84 7.82 -8.86
CA PHE A 12 -16.59 7.37 -10.22
C PHE A 12 -17.71 7.85 -11.13
N THR A 13 -17.35 8.68 -12.11
CA THR A 13 -18.25 9.18 -13.14
C THR A 13 -17.52 9.36 -14.45
N GLY A 14 -18.16 9.07 -15.57
CA GLY A 14 -17.57 9.26 -16.90
C GLY A 14 -16.29 8.45 -17.15
N GLY A 15 -16.12 7.30 -16.48
CA GLY A 15 -14.94 6.44 -16.64
C GLY A 15 -13.73 6.82 -15.80
N ALA A 16 -13.86 7.80 -14.88
CA ALA A 16 -12.76 8.26 -14.03
C ALA A 16 -13.20 8.49 -12.59
N TYR A 17 -12.25 8.32 -11.66
CA TYR A 17 -12.44 8.67 -10.26
C TYR A 17 -12.10 10.14 -10.01
N SER A 18 -13.03 10.86 -9.38
CA SER A 18 -12.87 12.25 -8.96
C SER A 18 -12.89 12.35 -7.44
N TYR A 19 -12.00 13.13 -6.87
CA TYR A 19 -12.00 13.43 -5.44
C TYR A 19 -13.23 14.28 -5.08
N ALA A 20 -14.04 13.82 -4.11
CA ALA A 20 -15.25 14.49 -3.68
C ALA A 20 -15.08 15.24 -2.35
N GLY A 21 -14.17 14.81 -1.50
CA GLY A 21 -13.92 15.46 -0.21
C GLY A 21 -13.24 14.56 0.82
N SER A 22 -12.93 15.13 1.99
CA SER A 22 -12.38 14.41 3.13
C SER A 22 -13.24 14.58 4.36
N PHE A 23 -13.37 13.51 5.13
CA PHE A 23 -13.95 13.53 6.46
C PHE A 23 -12.82 13.63 7.48
N ILE A 24 -12.64 14.82 8.06
CA ILE A 24 -11.48 15.13 8.90
C ILE A 24 -11.92 15.16 10.36
N PRO A 25 -11.34 14.32 11.23
CA PRO A 25 -11.63 14.40 12.66
C PRO A 25 -11.09 15.71 13.25
N PRO A 26 -11.76 16.31 14.24
CA PRO A 26 -11.18 17.36 15.06
C PRO A 26 -9.85 16.94 15.69
N ILE A 27 -8.95 17.91 15.97
CA ILE A 27 -7.62 17.61 16.51
C ILE A 27 -7.68 16.91 17.87
N ASP A 28 -8.68 17.22 18.66
CA ASP A 28 -8.93 16.68 20.00
C ASP A 28 -9.89 15.49 20.03
N CYS A 29 -10.28 14.98 18.85
CA CYS A 29 -11.16 13.82 18.74
C CYS A 29 -10.53 12.58 19.38
N LYS A 30 -11.21 12.01 20.40
CA LYS A 30 -10.74 10.83 21.13
C LYS A 30 -11.47 9.55 20.70
N ASP A 31 -12.77 9.63 20.50
CA ASP A 31 -13.62 8.44 20.36
C ASP A 31 -14.37 8.37 19.03
N SER A 32 -15.03 9.46 18.63
CA SER A 32 -15.84 9.48 17.42
C SER A 32 -16.02 10.91 16.90
N PHE A 33 -16.30 11.03 15.61
CA PHE A 33 -16.67 12.30 14.98
C PHE A 33 -17.73 12.09 13.92
N LYS A 34 -18.44 13.16 13.59
CA LYS A 34 -19.38 13.26 12.47
C LYS A 34 -18.84 14.26 11.47
N SER A 35 -18.91 13.95 10.20
CA SER A 35 -18.55 14.86 9.11
C SER A 35 -19.47 14.60 7.92
N GLU A 36 -19.66 15.60 7.09
CA GLU A 36 -20.61 15.55 5.96
C GLU A 36 -19.93 16.04 4.69
N ILE A 37 -20.33 15.47 3.56
CA ILE A 37 -19.96 15.92 2.22
C ILE A 37 -21.26 16.04 1.44
N THR A 38 -21.52 17.22 0.87
CA THR A 38 -22.67 17.45 -0.01
C THR A 38 -22.27 17.24 -1.46
N LEU A 39 -23.00 16.38 -2.15
CA LEU A 39 -22.88 16.19 -3.60
C LEU A 39 -23.89 17.10 -4.31
N HIS A 40 -23.50 17.64 -5.47
CA HIS A 40 -24.26 18.71 -6.12
C HIS A 40 -25.52 18.24 -6.85
N ASP A 41 -25.67 16.93 -7.07
CA ASP A 41 -26.84 16.37 -7.78
C ASP A 41 -27.18 14.97 -7.25
N ASN A 42 -28.33 14.45 -7.64
CA ASN A 42 -28.88 13.15 -7.22
C ASN A 42 -28.60 12.02 -8.24
N SER A 43 -27.59 12.15 -9.08
CA SER A 43 -27.25 11.10 -10.04
C SER A 43 -26.72 9.86 -9.34
N VAL A 44 -27.00 8.69 -9.93
CA VAL A 44 -26.41 7.42 -9.48
C VAL A 44 -24.92 7.43 -9.78
N ARG A 45 -24.11 7.02 -8.81
CA ARG A 45 -22.65 7.00 -8.92
C ARG A 45 -22.03 5.96 -8.01
N ASP A 46 -20.89 5.45 -8.39
CA ASP A 46 -20.06 4.62 -7.51
C ASP A 46 -19.26 5.51 -6.58
N ILE A 47 -19.25 5.16 -5.30
CA ILE A 47 -18.53 5.89 -4.26
C ILE A 47 -17.49 4.97 -3.62
N THR A 48 -16.25 5.43 -3.55
CA THR A 48 -15.19 4.80 -2.78
C THR A 48 -14.83 5.66 -1.58
N ILE A 49 -14.85 5.07 -0.39
CA ILE A 49 -14.40 5.70 0.85
C ILE A 49 -13.12 5.00 1.29
N ASN A 50 -12.00 5.74 1.30
CA ASN A 50 -10.74 5.24 1.81
C ASN A 50 -10.66 5.48 3.32
N PHE A 51 -10.18 4.47 4.03
CA PHE A 51 -10.05 4.45 5.48
C PHE A 51 -8.73 5.07 5.93
N PRO A 52 -8.63 5.52 7.21
CA PRO A 52 -7.40 6.04 7.79
C PRO A 52 -6.23 5.05 7.64
N LEU A 53 -5.04 5.58 7.31
CA LEU A 53 -3.86 4.75 7.09
C LEU A 53 -3.15 4.32 8.38
N TYR A 54 -3.38 5.02 9.49
CA TYR A 54 -2.68 4.78 10.76
C TYR A 54 -3.62 4.53 11.95
N ASN A 55 -4.85 5.04 11.90
CA ASN A 55 -5.77 4.89 13.00
C ASN A 55 -6.73 3.73 12.77
N SER A 56 -6.92 2.90 13.79
CA SER A 56 -7.93 1.84 13.73
C SER A 56 -9.35 2.42 13.75
N VAL A 57 -10.24 1.79 13.00
CA VAL A 57 -11.64 2.15 12.92
C VAL A 57 -12.47 0.98 13.47
N LYS A 58 -13.24 1.23 14.53
CA LYS A 58 -14.11 0.21 15.13
C LYS A 58 -15.48 0.15 14.47
N THR A 59 -16.03 1.31 14.11
CA THR A 59 -17.37 1.39 13.54
C THR A 59 -17.45 2.58 12.58
N VAL A 60 -18.03 2.35 11.43
CA VAL A 60 -18.43 3.40 10.47
C VAL A 60 -19.94 3.35 10.31
N ARG A 61 -20.58 4.51 10.34
CA ARG A 61 -21.99 4.66 10.00
C ARG A 61 -22.11 5.66 8.87
N ILE A 62 -22.80 5.27 7.81
CA ILE A 62 -23.04 6.10 6.64
C ILE A 62 -24.50 6.57 6.72
N GLY A 63 -24.69 7.88 6.83
CA GLY A 63 -26.00 8.51 6.73
C GLY A 63 -26.20 9.01 5.30
N LEU A 64 -27.38 8.75 4.75
CA LEU A 64 -27.81 9.22 3.44
C LEU A 64 -29.10 10.03 3.61
N GLU A 65 -29.45 10.82 2.61
CA GLU A 65 -30.74 11.50 2.57
C GLU A 65 -31.90 10.50 2.58
N GLU A 66 -33.03 10.91 3.11
CA GLU A 66 -34.24 10.10 3.12
C GLU A 66 -34.67 9.74 1.70
N GLY A 67 -34.94 8.47 1.45
CA GLY A 67 -35.29 7.95 0.13
C GLY A 67 -34.12 7.67 -0.81
N ALA A 68 -32.85 7.89 -0.38
CA ALA A 68 -31.68 7.52 -1.18
C ALA A 68 -31.60 6.00 -1.33
N LEU A 69 -31.33 5.55 -2.56
CA LEU A 69 -31.11 4.12 -2.86
C LEU A 69 -29.63 3.80 -2.75
N LEU A 70 -29.33 2.68 -2.10
CA LEU A 70 -27.98 2.14 -1.98
C LEU A 70 -27.92 0.75 -2.61
N SER A 71 -26.91 0.54 -3.45
CA SER A 71 -26.60 -0.77 -4.04
C SER A 71 -25.12 -1.04 -3.95
N CYS A 72 -24.73 -2.32 -4.10
CA CYS A 72 -23.31 -2.65 -4.26
C CYS A 72 -22.83 -2.20 -5.64
N SER A 73 -21.62 -1.69 -5.69
CA SER A 73 -20.89 -1.47 -6.95
C SER A 73 -20.51 -2.82 -7.58
N ASP A 74 -20.20 -2.84 -8.87
CA ASP A 74 -19.69 -4.02 -9.59
C ASP A 74 -18.33 -4.49 -9.04
N GLY A 75 -17.70 -3.67 -8.21
CA GLY A 75 -16.39 -3.92 -7.62
C GLY A 75 -15.25 -3.68 -8.62
N TYR A 76 -14.10 -4.24 -8.29
CA TYR A 76 -12.90 -4.10 -9.12
C TYR A 76 -12.94 -5.04 -10.35
N ALA A 77 -12.30 -4.59 -11.44
CA ALA A 77 -12.20 -5.36 -12.68
C ALA A 77 -11.40 -6.66 -12.48
N ASP A 78 -10.27 -6.59 -11.77
CA ASP A 78 -9.52 -7.77 -11.34
C ASP A 78 -10.00 -8.22 -9.95
N LYS A 79 -10.25 -9.51 -9.82
CA LYS A 79 -10.73 -10.12 -8.57
C LYS A 79 -9.61 -10.53 -7.61
N LYS A 80 -8.34 -10.50 -8.07
CA LYS A 80 -7.18 -10.78 -7.23
C LYS A 80 -6.46 -9.48 -6.91
N PRO A 81 -6.33 -9.10 -5.63
CA PRO A 81 -5.70 -7.86 -5.22
C PRO A 81 -4.19 -7.84 -5.50
N ILE A 82 -3.62 -6.63 -5.55
CA ILE A 82 -2.18 -6.44 -5.37
C ILE A 82 -1.89 -6.47 -3.87
N VAL A 83 -0.85 -7.19 -3.46
CA VAL A 83 -0.40 -7.21 -2.07
C VAL A 83 0.88 -6.42 -1.91
N PHE A 84 0.90 -5.47 -0.99
CA PHE A 84 2.04 -4.63 -0.66
C PHE A 84 2.52 -4.96 0.75
N TYR A 85 3.82 -5.24 0.91
CA TYR A 85 4.46 -5.40 2.21
C TYR A 85 5.64 -4.45 2.33
N GLY A 86 5.65 -3.62 3.37
CA GLY A 86 6.73 -2.66 3.54
C GLY A 86 6.62 -1.75 4.75
N SER A 87 7.33 -0.64 4.67
CA SER A 87 7.56 0.31 5.76
C SER A 87 6.37 1.25 6.01
N SER A 88 6.64 2.34 6.75
CA SER A 88 5.72 3.48 6.91
C SER A 88 5.36 4.15 5.59
N ILE A 89 6.23 4.10 4.59
CA ILE A 89 5.96 4.62 3.24
C ILE A 89 4.88 3.77 2.58
N THR A 90 5.01 2.46 2.66
CA THR A 90 4.00 1.51 2.19
C THR A 90 2.70 1.66 2.97
N GLN A 91 2.74 1.84 4.29
CA GLN A 91 1.54 2.15 5.08
C GLN A 91 0.83 3.42 4.59
N GLY A 92 1.55 4.36 3.97
CA GLY A 92 1.05 5.61 3.44
C GLY A 92 1.46 6.82 4.26
N GLY A 93 2.60 6.74 4.94
CA GLY A 93 3.19 7.86 5.70
C GLY A 93 3.35 9.10 4.83
N CYS A 94 2.97 10.25 5.39
CA CYS A 94 2.98 11.56 4.73
C CYS A 94 1.99 11.73 3.55
N ALA A 95 1.14 10.77 3.25
CA ALA A 95 0.04 10.99 2.33
C ALA A 95 -0.91 12.06 2.87
N SER A 96 -1.29 13.03 2.04
CA SER A 96 -2.16 14.14 2.44
C SER A 96 -3.56 13.69 2.85
N ARG A 97 -4.00 12.53 2.36
CA ARG A 97 -5.25 11.84 2.68
C ARG A 97 -5.13 10.36 2.29
N PRO A 98 -5.99 9.46 2.80
CA PRO A 98 -5.86 8.02 2.56
C PRO A 98 -5.79 7.62 1.09
N GLY A 99 -6.65 8.18 0.25
CA GLY A 99 -6.67 7.92 -1.18
C GLY A 99 -5.46 8.45 -1.96
N ASN A 100 -4.53 9.13 -1.32
CA ASN A 100 -3.24 9.56 -1.90
C ASN A 100 -2.07 8.66 -1.51
N SER A 101 -2.30 7.57 -0.77
CA SER A 101 -1.30 6.51 -0.69
C SER A 101 -1.04 5.95 -2.10
N TYR A 102 0.19 5.53 -2.39
CA TYR A 102 0.51 5.08 -3.74
C TYR A 102 -0.29 3.83 -4.15
N GLN A 103 -0.66 2.97 -3.20
CA GLN A 103 -1.55 1.83 -3.45
C GLN A 103 -2.94 2.26 -3.91
N ALA A 104 -3.52 3.27 -3.24
CA ALA A 104 -4.82 3.79 -3.61
C ALA A 104 -4.79 4.50 -4.99
N LEU A 105 -3.66 5.14 -5.33
CA LEU A 105 -3.45 5.70 -6.67
C LEU A 105 -3.38 4.61 -7.74
N ILE A 106 -2.64 3.54 -7.49
CA ILE A 106 -2.53 2.36 -8.36
C ILE A 106 -3.89 1.69 -8.51
N SER A 107 -4.59 1.44 -7.40
CA SER A 107 -5.92 0.85 -7.37
C SER A 107 -6.90 1.60 -8.28
N ARG A 108 -7.00 2.92 -8.14
CA ARG A 108 -7.85 3.74 -8.99
C ARG A 108 -7.42 3.77 -10.46
N ARG A 109 -6.11 3.77 -10.71
CA ARG A 109 -5.57 3.79 -12.08
C ARG A 109 -5.89 2.52 -12.86
N PHE A 110 -5.82 1.37 -12.20
CA PHE A 110 -5.94 0.06 -12.83
C PHE A 110 -7.26 -0.66 -12.51
N ASN A 111 -8.13 -0.05 -11.71
CA ASN A 111 -9.36 -0.65 -11.22
C ASN A 111 -9.13 -2.04 -10.60
N ILE A 112 -8.18 -2.12 -9.68
CA ILE A 112 -7.75 -3.33 -8.99
C ILE A 112 -7.72 -3.12 -7.49
N ASP A 113 -8.15 -4.13 -6.72
CA ASP A 113 -8.08 -4.10 -5.26
C ASP A 113 -6.66 -4.27 -4.73
N TYR A 114 -6.44 -3.94 -3.47
CA TYR A 114 -5.13 -4.11 -2.84
C TYR A 114 -5.22 -4.43 -1.34
N PHE A 115 -4.22 -5.16 -0.86
CA PHE A 115 -3.91 -5.28 0.57
C PHE A 115 -2.65 -4.49 0.90
N ASN A 116 -2.76 -3.62 1.90
CA ASN A 116 -1.66 -2.80 2.37
C ASN A 116 -1.15 -3.36 3.70
N PHE A 117 -0.02 -4.07 3.67
CA PHE A 117 0.73 -4.53 4.83
C PHE A 117 1.96 -3.65 5.06
N GLY A 118 1.75 -2.34 5.05
CA GLY A 118 2.75 -1.37 5.50
C GLY A 118 2.72 -1.28 7.03
N PHE A 119 3.87 -1.50 7.67
CA PHE A 119 4.02 -1.47 9.12
C PHE A 119 5.13 -0.49 9.51
N SER A 120 4.74 0.71 9.91
CA SER A 120 5.67 1.78 10.29
C SER A 120 6.68 1.31 11.33
N GLY A 121 7.97 1.24 10.97
CA GLY A 121 9.05 0.80 11.83
C GLY A 121 9.08 -0.71 12.14
N ASN A 122 8.10 -1.50 11.66
CA ASN A 122 7.90 -2.88 12.10
C ASN A 122 7.82 -3.93 10.98
N ALA A 123 7.95 -3.56 9.72
CA ALA A 123 8.12 -4.53 8.65
C ALA A 123 9.58 -4.99 8.63
N LEU A 124 9.88 -6.11 9.24
CA LEU A 124 11.25 -6.62 9.44
C LEU A 124 11.54 -7.92 8.67
N GLY A 125 10.59 -8.36 7.83
CA GLY A 125 10.74 -9.58 7.03
C GLY A 125 10.49 -10.86 7.81
N GLU A 126 9.58 -10.82 8.79
CA GLU A 126 9.26 -11.95 9.65
C GLU A 126 8.66 -13.12 8.87
N LYS A 127 9.14 -14.31 9.15
CA LYS A 127 8.64 -15.54 8.51
C LYS A 127 7.12 -15.71 8.66
N THR A 128 6.56 -15.36 9.81
CA THR A 128 5.11 -15.46 10.05
C THR A 128 4.31 -14.58 9.09
N MET A 129 4.81 -13.38 8.78
CA MET A 129 4.18 -12.49 7.78
C MET A 129 4.36 -13.04 6.36
N ALA A 130 5.52 -13.60 6.04
CA ALA A 130 5.74 -14.26 4.76
C ALA A 130 4.77 -15.43 4.56
N ASP A 131 4.61 -16.29 5.57
CA ASP A 131 3.67 -17.44 5.54
C ASP A 131 2.22 -16.99 5.36
N TYR A 132 1.81 -15.93 6.06
CA TYR A 132 0.47 -15.37 5.98
C TYR A 132 0.21 -14.78 4.58
N ILE A 133 1.10 -13.92 4.10
CA ILE A 133 0.95 -13.26 2.80
C ILE A 133 0.96 -14.29 1.66
N ALA A 134 1.85 -15.29 1.73
CA ALA A 134 1.94 -16.32 0.71
C ALA A 134 0.66 -17.14 0.52
N ALA A 135 -0.22 -17.17 1.54
CA ALA A 135 -1.50 -17.86 1.49
C ALA A 135 -2.65 -17.00 0.93
N LEU A 136 -2.43 -15.70 0.72
CA LEU A 136 -3.46 -14.82 0.19
C LEU A 136 -3.62 -14.98 -1.33
N PRO A 137 -4.84 -14.84 -1.86
CA PRO A 137 -5.03 -14.68 -3.29
C PRO A 137 -4.45 -13.32 -3.71
N MET A 138 -3.56 -13.29 -4.70
CA MET A 138 -2.97 -12.05 -5.21
C MET A 138 -2.61 -12.16 -6.69
N SER A 139 -2.64 -11.02 -7.37
CA SER A 139 -2.25 -10.88 -8.78
C SER A 139 -0.80 -10.39 -8.94
N LEU A 140 -0.28 -9.68 -7.92
CA LEU A 140 1.07 -9.16 -7.84
C LEU A 140 1.46 -8.99 -6.39
N PHE A 141 2.74 -9.24 -6.07
CA PHE A 141 3.32 -8.94 -4.76
C PHE A 141 4.37 -7.82 -4.88
N PHE A 142 4.25 -6.80 -4.03
CA PHE A 142 5.18 -5.68 -3.95
C PHE A 142 5.94 -5.73 -2.63
N LEU A 143 7.26 -5.90 -2.68
CA LEU A 143 8.16 -6.08 -1.54
C LEU A 143 9.03 -4.83 -1.36
N ASP A 144 8.82 -4.09 -0.26
CA ASP A 144 9.39 -2.75 -0.02
C ASP A 144 9.59 -2.50 1.49
N PHE A 145 10.43 -3.32 2.15
CA PHE A 145 10.64 -3.18 3.60
C PHE A 145 12.08 -2.81 4.01
N ASP A 146 12.96 -2.53 3.06
CA ASP A 146 14.35 -2.17 3.34
C ASP A 146 14.50 -0.94 4.24
N HIS A 147 13.55 -0.01 4.18
CA HIS A 147 13.47 1.16 5.06
C HIS A 147 13.44 0.84 6.56
N ASN A 148 12.84 -0.28 6.95
CA ASN A 148 12.69 -0.66 8.35
C ASN A 148 13.83 -1.54 8.85
N SER A 149 14.60 -2.13 7.95
CA SER A 149 15.74 -2.96 8.35
C SER A 149 16.79 -2.13 9.08
N PRO A 150 17.20 -2.52 10.28
CA PRO A 150 18.14 -1.75 11.08
C PRO A 150 19.53 -1.65 10.44
N ASN A 151 19.91 -2.62 9.61
CA ASN A 151 21.16 -2.67 8.87
C ASN A 151 21.06 -3.66 7.70
N ALA A 152 22.07 -3.67 6.84
CA ALA A 152 22.14 -4.53 5.67
C ALA A 152 22.26 -6.03 6.02
N GLU A 153 22.88 -6.37 7.14
CA GLU A 153 23.01 -7.75 7.62
C GLU A 153 21.63 -8.32 7.98
N HIS A 154 20.83 -7.56 8.68
CA HIS A 154 19.45 -7.94 8.98
C HIS A 154 18.64 -8.11 7.69
N LEU A 155 18.73 -7.14 6.78
CA LEU A 155 18.00 -7.21 5.50
C LEU A 155 18.43 -8.46 4.71
N LYS A 156 19.73 -8.76 4.65
CA LYS A 156 20.27 -9.94 3.97
C LYS A 156 19.76 -11.26 4.57
N ALA A 157 19.60 -11.30 5.88
CA ALA A 157 19.09 -12.50 6.56
C ALA A 157 17.59 -12.77 6.27
N HIS A 158 16.82 -11.73 5.90
CA HIS A 158 15.37 -11.85 5.81
C HIS A 158 14.80 -11.63 4.39
N HIS A 159 15.41 -10.80 3.55
CA HIS A 159 14.81 -10.37 2.29
C HIS A 159 14.64 -11.53 1.30
N GLU A 160 15.70 -12.27 1.03
CA GLU A 160 15.63 -13.39 0.10
C GLU A 160 14.77 -14.54 0.64
N SER A 161 14.86 -14.83 1.93
CA SER A 161 14.04 -15.88 2.56
C SER A 161 12.55 -15.55 2.54
N PHE A 162 12.18 -14.27 2.72
CA PHE A 162 10.81 -13.80 2.57
C PHE A 162 10.32 -14.00 1.14
N PHE A 163 11.08 -13.53 0.15
CA PHE A 163 10.76 -13.73 -1.25
C PHE A 163 10.58 -15.21 -1.61
N LEU A 164 11.50 -16.07 -1.19
CA LEU A 164 11.45 -17.51 -1.49
C LEU A 164 10.20 -18.18 -0.90
N ASN A 165 9.79 -17.77 0.30
CA ASN A 165 8.56 -18.27 0.92
C ASN A 165 7.31 -17.90 0.07
N ILE A 166 7.26 -16.66 -0.44
CA ILE A 166 6.18 -16.25 -1.36
C ILE A 166 6.24 -17.07 -2.66
N ARG A 167 7.44 -17.21 -3.24
CA ARG A 167 7.65 -17.89 -4.53
C ARG A 167 7.32 -19.38 -4.47
N GLU A 168 7.62 -20.04 -3.37
CA GLU A 168 7.33 -21.47 -3.18
C GLU A 168 5.81 -21.77 -3.32
N LYS A 169 4.97 -20.92 -2.73
CA LYS A 169 3.50 -21.09 -2.80
C LYS A 169 2.87 -20.47 -4.05
N ASN A 170 3.56 -19.52 -4.68
CA ASN A 170 3.06 -18.76 -5.83
C ASN A 170 4.13 -18.73 -6.93
N PRO A 171 4.36 -19.84 -7.64
CA PRO A 171 5.50 -20.01 -8.55
C PRO A 171 5.50 -19.02 -9.73
N ASP A 172 4.34 -18.62 -10.23
CA ASP A 172 4.21 -17.74 -11.40
C ASP A 172 3.82 -16.29 -11.06
N LEU A 173 3.71 -15.97 -9.76
CA LEU A 173 3.28 -14.65 -9.32
C LEU A 173 4.29 -13.57 -9.73
N PRO A 174 3.88 -12.47 -10.37
CA PRO A 174 4.73 -11.32 -10.53
C PRO A 174 5.14 -10.73 -9.16
N VAL A 175 6.43 -10.49 -8.97
CA VAL A 175 6.98 -9.88 -7.75
C VAL A 175 7.81 -8.66 -8.13
N ILE A 176 7.48 -7.52 -7.52
CA ILE A 176 8.28 -6.30 -7.60
C ILE A 176 9.07 -6.16 -6.31
N MET A 177 10.38 -6.05 -6.42
CA MET A 177 11.30 -5.73 -5.32
C MET A 177 11.73 -4.28 -5.49
N ALA A 178 11.36 -3.42 -4.56
CA ALA A 178 11.71 -2.01 -4.59
C ALA A 178 12.68 -1.66 -3.46
N THR A 179 13.51 -0.68 -3.70
CA THR A 179 14.37 -0.08 -2.68
C THR A 179 13.88 1.32 -2.33
N LYS A 180 14.29 1.80 -1.18
CA LYS A 180 13.88 3.11 -0.70
C LYS A 180 14.25 4.24 -1.66
N THR A 181 13.36 5.21 -1.74
CA THR A 181 13.42 6.33 -2.68
C THR A 181 13.94 7.63 -2.04
N ASP A 182 14.38 7.61 -0.78
CA ASP A 182 14.78 8.82 -0.09
C ASP A 182 16.17 9.33 -0.53
N ILE A 183 16.30 10.65 -0.53
CA ILE A 183 17.57 11.32 -0.80
C ILE A 183 18.42 11.25 0.47
N PRO A 184 19.65 10.70 0.40
CA PRO A 184 20.54 10.62 1.57
C PRO A 184 20.89 12.00 2.10
N ARG A 185 20.76 12.20 3.41
CA ARG A 185 21.06 13.48 4.08
C ARG A 185 22.50 13.59 4.58
N SER A 186 23.30 12.52 4.43
CA SER A 186 24.71 12.48 4.85
C SER A 186 25.44 11.35 4.12
N PRO A 187 26.78 11.39 4.05
CA PRO A 187 27.58 10.29 3.49
C PRO A 187 27.35 8.95 4.19
N ALA A 188 27.09 8.97 5.50
CA ALA A 188 26.77 7.74 6.25
C ALA A 188 25.41 7.15 5.83
N ALA A 189 24.39 8.01 5.63
CA ALA A 189 23.08 7.59 5.13
C ALA A 189 23.19 7.06 3.68
N GLU A 190 23.98 7.70 2.84
CA GLU A 190 24.24 7.25 1.47
C GLU A 190 24.86 5.86 1.44
N LYS A 191 25.89 5.62 2.27
CA LYS A 191 26.54 4.33 2.42
C LYS A 191 25.56 3.26 2.92
N SER A 192 24.73 3.59 3.90
CA SER A 192 23.70 2.69 4.42
C SER A 192 22.67 2.36 3.35
N ASN A 193 22.15 3.35 2.64
CA ASN A 193 21.17 3.14 1.56
C ASN A 193 21.76 2.27 0.43
N ALA A 194 23.00 2.52 0.04
CA ALA A 194 23.69 1.72 -0.96
C ALA A 194 23.85 0.24 -0.51
N ALA A 195 24.14 0.01 0.78
CA ALA A 195 24.25 -1.33 1.32
C ALA A 195 22.89 -2.08 1.33
N HIS A 196 21.81 -1.41 1.73
CA HIS A 196 20.45 -1.99 1.65
C HIS A 196 20.04 -2.30 0.21
N ARG A 197 20.25 -1.34 -0.70
CA ARG A 197 19.98 -1.52 -2.13
C ARG A 197 20.71 -2.71 -2.72
N ALA A 198 21.99 -2.91 -2.37
CA ALA A 198 22.79 -4.05 -2.82
C ALA A 198 22.18 -5.38 -2.38
N VAL A 199 21.63 -5.48 -1.18
CA VAL A 199 20.96 -6.69 -0.68
C VAL A 199 19.68 -6.99 -1.46
N VAL A 200 18.83 -5.99 -1.69
CA VAL A 200 17.59 -6.19 -2.47
C VAL A 200 17.93 -6.60 -3.91
N TYR A 201 18.94 -5.94 -4.50
CA TYR A 201 19.41 -6.27 -5.84
C TYR A 201 19.99 -7.68 -5.91
N GLU A 202 20.77 -8.12 -4.89
CA GLU A 202 21.30 -9.50 -4.79
C GLU A 202 20.15 -10.52 -4.79
N THR A 203 19.05 -10.26 -4.05
CA THR A 203 17.86 -11.13 -4.07
C THR A 203 17.26 -11.22 -5.48
N TYR A 204 17.10 -10.10 -6.16
CA TYR A 204 16.61 -10.06 -7.53
C TYR A 204 17.54 -10.84 -8.49
N GLU A 205 18.85 -10.61 -8.45
CA GLU A 205 19.80 -11.34 -9.29
C GLU A 205 19.76 -12.84 -9.03
N ASN A 206 19.67 -13.25 -7.76
CA ASN A 206 19.56 -14.66 -7.39
C ASN A 206 18.29 -15.31 -7.95
N ALA A 207 17.16 -14.58 -7.92
CA ALA A 207 15.92 -15.05 -8.56
C ALA A 207 16.09 -15.23 -10.07
N VAL A 208 16.66 -14.25 -10.76
CA VAL A 208 16.95 -14.33 -12.21
C VAL A 208 17.90 -15.48 -12.54
N LYS A 209 18.97 -15.67 -11.76
CA LYS A 209 19.93 -16.79 -11.93
C LYS A 209 19.26 -18.17 -11.75
N ARG A 210 18.21 -18.26 -10.93
CA ARG A 210 17.38 -19.47 -10.77
C ARG A 210 16.37 -19.66 -11.91
N GLY A 211 16.33 -18.74 -12.88
CA GLY A 211 15.42 -18.79 -14.04
C GLY A 211 14.05 -18.15 -13.78
N ASP A 212 13.86 -17.43 -12.68
CA ASP A 212 12.62 -16.69 -12.42
C ASP A 212 12.49 -15.51 -13.39
N ARG A 213 11.42 -15.50 -14.16
CA ARG A 213 11.13 -14.45 -15.16
C ARG A 213 10.05 -13.48 -14.70
N ASN A 214 9.47 -13.73 -13.53
CA ASN A 214 8.37 -12.96 -12.98
C ASN A 214 8.83 -12.06 -11.82
N VAL A 215 10.08 -11.61 -11.85
CA VAL A 215 10.63 -10.64 -10.88
C VAL A 215 11.03 -9.35 -11.57
N ILE A 216 10.78 -8.23 -10.92
CA ILE A 216 11.14 -6.89 -11.36
C ILE A 216 11.85 -6.20 -10.21
N PHE A 217 12.97 -5.52 -10.50
CA PHE A 217 13.67 -4.66 -9.56
C PHE A 217 13.40 -3.19 -9.88
N ILE A 218 13.03 -2.43 -8.86
CA ILE A 218 12.91 -0.96 -8.92
C ILE A 218 13.99 -0.35 -8.03
N ASP A 219 14.95 0.32 -8.65
CA ASP A 219 15.97 1.08 -7.92
C ASP A 219 15.40 2.42 -7.48
N GLY A 220 15.08 2.55 -6.20
CA GLY A 220 14.54 3.77 -5.63
C GLY A 220 15.45 4.99 -5.78
N ALA A 221 16.76 4.80 -5.89
CA ALA A 221 17.70 5.90 -6.11
C ALA A 221 17.57 6.55 -7.50
N THR A 222 16.87 5.91 -8.43
CA THR A 222 16.65 6.43 -9.81
C THR A 222 15.29 7.06 -10.01
N VAL A 223 14.43 7.09 -8.98
CA VAL A 223 13.05 7.58 -9.07
C VAL A 223 12.96 9.10 -8.93
N PHE A 224 14.01 9.77 -8.41
CA PHE A 224 14.09 11.23 -8.24
C PHE A 224 15.29 11.81 -8.94
#